data_55b3d50375484ea5bd8c6a314aff82fe
#
_entry.id   55b3d50375484ea5bd8c6a314aff82fe
#
_cell.length_a   1.000
_cell.length_b   1.000
_cell.length_c   1.000
_cell.angle_alpha   90.00
_cell.angle_beta   90.00
_cell.angle_gamma   90.00
#
_symmetry.space_group_name_H-M   'P 1'
#
loop_
_entity.id
_entity.type
_entity.pdbx_description
1 polymer ?
#
loop_
_entity_poly.entity_id
_entity_poly.type
_entity_poly.pdbx_seq_one_letter_code
_entity_poly.pdbx_strand_id
1 'polypeptide(L)'
;MDTIYLKNVLPEIFLTKENTGSEIWRQEVCFSKGQTVLLKAVSGAGKSSLCSFIYGCRRDFSGSVCFDGQDILSLKQADWERVRRVSLSIVFQDLRLFPELTAFENVEVKNCLTGFRTDNWIRDCFLQVGLGD
;
A
#
# COMPACT_ATOMS: atom_id res chain seq x y z
N MET A 1 -12.06 4.13 -4.77
CA MET A 1 -11.33 2.98 -5.33
C MET A 1 -11.99 1.72 -4.82
N ASP A 2 -12.53 0.94 -5.73
CA ASP A 2 -13.31 -0.26 -5.41
C ASP A 2 -12.59 -1.54 -5.80
N THR A 3 -11.67 -1.46 -6.76
CA THR A 3 -10.88 -2.61 -7.21
C THR A 3 -9.41 -2.27 -7.45
N ILE A 4 -8.54 -3.25 -7.16
CA ILE A 4 -7.14 -3.28 -7.60
C ILE A 4 -6.98 -4.53 -8.45
N TYR A 5 -6.68 -4.36 -9.72
CA TYR A 5 -6.52 -5.46 -10.66
C TYR A 5 -5.07 -5.61 -11.10
N LEU A 6 -4.55 -6.81 -10.99
CA LEU A 6 -3.21 -7.20 -11.45
C LEU A 6 -3.37 -8.06 -12.70
N LYS A 7 -2.68 -7.71 -13.77
CA LYS A 7 -2.67 -8.48 -15.01
C LYS A 7 -1.25 -8.84 -15.41
N ASN A 8 -0.91 -10.13 -15.29
CA ASN A 8 0.39 -10.68 -15.64
C ASN A 8 1.58 -9.94 -15.00
N VAL A 9 1.38 -9.40 -13.78
CA VAL A 9 2.42 -8.66 -13.07
C VAL A 9 3.56 -9.59 -12.70
N LEU A 10 4.79 -9.16 -12.98
CA LEU A 10 6.01 -9.86 -12.58
C LEU A 10 7.11 -8.85 -12.23
N PRO A 11 7.74 -8.93 -11.04
CA PRO A 11 8.92 -8.13 -10.74
C PRO A 11 10.04 -8.40 -11.75
N GLU A 12 10.73 -7.38 -12.22
CA GLU A 12 11.82 -7.53 -13.20
C GLU A 12 12.91 -8.49 -12.74
N ILE A 13 13.18 -8.53 -11.42
CA ILE A 13 14.15 -9.46 -10.83
C ILE A 13 13.76 -10.95 -11.00
N PHE A 14 12.51 -11.24 -11.38
CA PHE A 14 12.01 -12.60 -11.60
C PHE A 14 11.85 -12.95 -13.09
N LEU A 15 12.21 -12.07 -14.00
CA LEU A 15 12.07 -12.31 -15.46
C LEU A 15 12.82 -13.56 -15.94
N THR A 16 13.95 -13.88 -15.32
CA THR A 16 14.75 -15.07 -15.64
C THR A 16 14.22 -16.37 -15.03
N LYS A 17 13.22 -16.28 -14.13
CA LYS A 17 12.61 -17.47 -13.52
C LYS A 17 11.46 -17.98 -14.40
N GLU A 18 11.62 -19.16 -14.96
CA GLU A 18 10.60 -19.76 -15.85
C GLU A 18 9.28 -20.04 -15.13
N ASN A 19 9.32 -20.49 -13.87
CA ASN A 19 8.14 -20.78 -13.07
C ASN A 19 8.30 -20.25 -11.64
N THR A 20 7.38 -19.39 -11.23
CA THR A 20 7.36 -18.85 -9.87
C THR A 20 6.49 -19.67 -8.91
N GLY A 21 5.66 -20.59 -9.43
CA GLY A 21 4.66 -21.32 -8.63
C GLY A 21 3.71 -20.40 -7.85
N SER A 22 3.51 -19.18 -8.33
CA SER A 22 2.80 -18.12 -7.64
C SER A 22 1.36 -18.01 -8.13
N GLU A 23 0.43 -17.80 -7.21
CA GLU A 23 -0.97 -17.46 -7.52
C GLU A 23 -1.15 -15.97 -7.87
N ILE A 24 -0.09 -15.16 -7.78
CA ILE A 24 -0.12 -13.71 -8.07
C ILE A 24 0.70 -13.38 -9.31
N TRP A 25 1.97 -13.85 -9.36
CA TRP A 25 2.88 -13.50 -10.44
C TRP A 25 2.48 -14.18 -11.75
N ARG A 26 2.41 -13.40 -12.82
CA ARG A 26 1.94 -13.83 -14.16
C ARG A 26 0.49 -14.31 -14.19
N GLN A 27 -0.32 -13.94 -13.19
CA GLN A 27 -1.74 -14.27 -13.11
C GLN A 27 -2.61 -13.02 -13.27
N GLU A 28 -3.90 -13.23 -13.46
CA GLU A 28 -4.90 -12.19 -13.36
C GLU A 28 -5.56 -12.27 -11.99
N VAL A 29 -5.38 -11.23 -11.18
CA VAL A 29 -5.88 -11.19 -9.80
C VAL A 29 -6.61 -9.88 -9.56
N CYS A 30 -7.79 -9.96 -8.95
CA CYS A 30 -8.59 -8.81 -8.56
C CYS A 30 -8.78 -8.78 -7.05
N PHE A 31 -8.43 -7.67 -6.43
CA PHE A 31 -8.75 -7.37 -5.03
C PHE A 31 -9.90 -6.37 -5.00
N SER A 32 -11.00 -6.74 -4.34
CA SER A 32 -12.18 -5.89 -4.21
C SER A 32 -12.25 -5.22 -2.85
N LYS A 33 -12.86 -4.05 -2.83
CA LYS A 33 -13.12 -3.30 -1.59
C LYS A 33 -13.86 -4.15 -0.56
N GLY A 34 -13.46 -4.02 0.70
CA GLY A 34 -14.05 -4.76 1.82
C GLY A 34 -13.50 -6.18 2.00
N GLN A 35 -12.62 -6.66 1.11
CA GLN A 35 -11.96 -7.94 1.29
C GLN A 35 -10.72 -7.82 2.18
N THR A 36 -10.48 -8.82 3.01
CA THR A 36 -9.21 -9.05 3.70
C THR A 36 -8.46 -10.16 2.98
N VAL A 37 -7.26 -9.86 2.49
CA VAL A 37 -6.44 -10.79 1.72
C VAL A 37 -5.13 -11.07 2.46
N LEU A 38 -4.82 -12.34 2.69
CA LEU A 38 -3.58 -12.79 3.29
C LEU A 38 -2.63 -13.33 2.22
N LEU A 39 -1.49 -12.67 2.05
CA LEU A 39 -0.42 -13.12 1.16
C LEU A 39 0.56 -14.02 1.91
N LYS A 40 0.55 -15.31 1.59
CA LYS A 40 1.48 -16.31 2.15
C LYS A 40 2.54 -16.65 1.11
N ALA A 41 3.81 -16.47 1.44
CA ALA A 41 4.91 -16.91 0.60
C ALA A 41 6.22 -16.92 1.42
N VAL A 42 7.20 -17.67 0.96
CA VAL A 42 8.55 -17.69 1.54
C VAL A 42 9.22 -16.32 1.47
N SER A 43 10.29 -16.12 2.24
CA SER A 43 11.10 -14.92 2.14
C SER A 43 11.66 -14.76 0.72
N GLY A 44 11.74 -13.53 0.22
CA GLY A 44 12.23 -13.25 -1.13
C GLY A 44 11.24 -13.54 -2.28
N ALA A 45 10.01 -14.00 -2.01
CA ALA A 45 9.00 -14.25 -3.05
C ALA A 45 8.31 -13.00 -3.60
N GLY A 46 8.70 -11.80 -3.15
CA GLY A 46 8.22 -10.53 -3.68
C GLY A 46 6.99 -9.93 -2.99
N LYS A 47 6.58 -10.40 -1.78
CA LYS A 47 5.44 -9.83 -1.04
C LYS A 47 5.54 -8.32 -0.87
N SER A 48 6.69 -7.84 -0.38
CA SER A 48 6.92 -6.39 -0.20
C SER A 48 7.02 -5.65 -1.54
N SER A 49 7.50 -6.32 -2.60
CA SER A 49 7.51 -5.75 -3.96
C SER A 49 6.08 -5.51 -4.46
N LEU A 50 5.17 -6.46 -4.27
CA LEU A 50 3.76 -6.29 -4.64
C LEU A 50 3.14 -5.08 -3.94
N CYS A 51 3.30 -4.97 -2.63
CA CYS A 51 2.81 -3.80 -1.87
C CYS A 51 3.42 -2.49 -2.40
N SER A 52 4.73 -2.50 -2.72
CA SER A 52 5.43 -1.33 -3.26
C SER A 52 4.96 -0.95 -4.67
N PHE A 53 4.61 -1.93 -5.51
CA PHE A 53 4.04 -1.69 -6.85
C PHE A 53 2.65 -1.07 -6.73
N ILE A 54 1.77 -1.68 -5.93
CA ILE A 54 0.42 -1.15 -5.70
C ILE A 54 0.47 0.27 -5.10
N TYR A 55 1.37 0.52 -4.14
CA TYR A 55 1.51 1.85 -3.53
C TYR A 55 2.23 2.87 -4.43
N GLY A 56 2.80 2.42 -5.57
CA GLY A 56 3.50 3.27 -6.54
C GLY A 56 4.89 3.73 -6.10
N CYS A 57 5.53 3.05 -5.14
CA CYS A 57 6.91 3.30 -4.72
C CYS A 57 7.93 2.70 -5.70
N ARG A 58 7.55 1.64 -6.42
CA ARG A 58 8.38 0.94 -7.40
C ARG A 58 7.61 0.74 -8.70
N ARG A 59 8.35 0.69 -9.82
CA ARG A 59 7.79 0.51 -11.16
C ARG A 59 8.53 -0.54 -11.97
N ASP A 60 9.47 -1.26 -11.37
CA ASP A 60 10.31 -2.30 -11.95
C ASP A 60 9.55 -3.64 -12.04
N PHE A 61 8.48 -3.65 -12.82
CA PHE A 61 7.66 -4.83 -13.09
C PHE A 61 7.15 -4.81 -14.53
N SER A 62 6.86 -5.99 -15.07
CA SER A 62 6.10 -6.19 -16.30
C SER A 62 4.63 -6.47 -15.98
N GLY A 63 3.78 -6.42 -17.02
CA GLY A 63 2.33 -6.53 -16.84
C GLY A 63 1.69 -5.20 -16.47
N SER A 64 0.48 -5.21 -15.93
CA SER A 64 -0.23 -4.00 -15.52
C SER A 64 -0.88 -4.12 -14.16
N VAL A 65 -0.91 -3.00 -13.44
CA VAL A 65 -1.65 -2.81 -12.18
C VAL A 65 -2.66 -1.71 -12.44
N CYS A 66 -3.94 -1.98 -12.19
CA CYS A 66 -5.00 -1.03 -12.46
C CYS A 66 -5.83 -0.74 -11.19
N PHE A 67 -6.22 0.52 -11.01
CA PHE A 67 -7.20 0.97 -10.03
C PHE A 67 -8.50 1.31 -10.76
N ASP A 68 -9.58 0.59 -10.45
CA ASP A 68 -10.89 0.77 -11.10
C ASP A 68 -10.78 0.84 -12.64
N GLY A 69 -9.91 0.00 -13.23
CA GLY A 69 -9.65 -0.08 -14.67
C GLY A 69 -8.61 0.90 -15.22
N GLN A 70 -8.12 1.86 -14.43
CA GLN A 70 -7.08 2.79 -14.85
C GLN A 70 -5.69 2.25 -14.49
N ASP A 71 -4.80 2.12 -15.48
CA ASP A 71 -3.41 1.69 -15.25
C ASP A 71 -2.65 2.71 -14.39
N ILE A 72 -2.02 2.22 -13.32
CA ILE A 72 -1.27 3.06 -12.38
C ILE A 72 -0.06 3.75 -13.02
N LEU A 73 0.50 3.21 -14.11
CA LEU A 73 1.60 3.84 -14.82
C LEU A 73 1.16 5.09 -15.59
N SER A 74 -0.15 5.24 -15.88
CA SER A 74 -0.74 6.43 -16.50
C SER A 74 -1.03 7.56 -15.51
N LEU A 75 -1.00 7.27 -14.19
CA LEU A 75 -1.30 8.25 -13.15
C LEU A 75 -0.21 9.31 -13.05
N LYS A 76 -0.63 10.57 -13.07
CA LYS A 76 0.23 11.73 -12.82
C LYS A 76 0.45 11.93 -11.32
N GLN A 77 1.37 12.80 -10.97
CA GLN A 77 1.67 13.11 -9.56
C GLN A 77 0.42 13.52 -8.76
N ALA A 78 -0.41 14.40 -9.30
CA ALA A 78 -1.63 14.85 -8.65
C ALA A 78 -2.64 13.70 -8.40
N ASP A 79 -2.72 12.72 -9.31
CA ASP A 79 -3.57 11.55 -9.16
C ASP A 79 -3.06 10.66 -8.03
N TRP A 80 -1.74 10.44 -7.95
CA TRP A 80 -1.10 9.69 -6.87
C TRP A 80 -1.29 10.36 -5.51
N GLU A 81 -1.16 11.69 -5.43
CA GLU A 81 -1.42 12.44 -4.20
C GLU A 81 -2.86 12.22 -3.72
N ARG A 82 -3.84 12.30 -4.63
CA ARG A 82 -5.25 12.03 -4.32
C ARG A 82 -5.48 10.60 -3.87
N VAL A 83 -4.93 9.61 -4.59
CA VAL A 83 -5.06 8.19 -4.24
C VAL A 83 -4.52 7.90 -2.85
N ARG A 84 -3.31 8.38 -2.52
CA ARG A 84 -2.68 8.19 -1.21
C ARG A 84 -3.34 8.98 -0.09
N ARG A 85 -4.02 10.08 -0.42
CA ARG A 85 -4.75 10.88 0.57
C ARG A 85 -6.05 10.22 1.01
N VAL A 86 -6.81 9.62 0.08
CA VAL A 86 -8.20 9.22 0.36
C VAL A 86 -8.49 7.73 0.14
N SER A 87 -7.66 6.98 -0.59
CA SER A 87 -8.01 5.63 -1.02
C SER A 87 -7.01 4.54 -0.63
N LEU A 88 -5.73 4.88 -0.46
CA LEU A 88 -4.68 3.91 -0.28
C LEU A 88 -3.73 4.30 0.84
N SER A 89 -3.44 3.38 1.75
CA SER A 89 -2.41 3.55 2.77
C SER A 89 -1.53 2.31 2.85
N ILE A 90 -0.33 2.47 3.40
CA ILE A 90 0.61 1.39 3.63
C ILE A 90 1.18 1.51 5.04
N VAL A 91 1.29 0.38 5.73
CA VAL A 91 2.05 0.26 6.97
C VAL A 91 3.35 -0.46 6.63
N PHE A 92 4.47 0.20 6.85
CA PHE A 92 5.79 -0.37 6.59
C PHE A 92 6.24 -1.26 7.76
N GLN A 93 7.05 -2.26 7.46
CA GLN A 93 7.61 -3.16 8.48
C GLN A 93 8.56 -2.41 9.43
N ASP A 94 9.30 -1.44 8.92
CA ASP A 94 10.28 -0.59 9.62
C ASP A 94 9.66 0.75 10.05
N LEU A 95 8.53 0.73 10.65
CA LEU A 95 7.70 1.80 11.24
C LEU A 95 7.77 3.18 10.53
N ARG A 96 8.93 3.66 10.11
CA ARG A 96 9.18 4.95 9.40
C ARG A 96 8.58 6.15 10.12
N LEU A 97 8.73 6.15 11.43
CA LEU A 97 8.34 7.29 12.26
C LEU A 97 9.45 8.34 12.27
N PHE A 98 9.08 9.58 12.53
CA PHE A 98 10.02 10.67 12.81
C PHE A 98 10.42 10.58 14.28
N PRO A 99 11.67 10.21 14.60
CA PRO A 99 12.10 9.96 15.98
C PRO A 99 12.12 11.24 16.83
N GLU A 100 12.17 12.40 16.20
CA GLU A 100 12.14 13.71 16.86
C GLU A 100 10.73 14.13 17.29
N LEU A 101 9.69 13.44 16.76
CA LEU A 101 8.29 13.73 17.05
C LEU A 101 7.73 12.71 18.05
N THR A 102 6.82 13.17 18.89
CA THR A 102 6.01 12.30 19.75
C THR A 102 5.12 11.36 18.89
N ALA A 103 4.58 10.34 19.51
CA ALA A 103 3.63 9.45 18.84
C ALA A 103 2.42 10.21 18.29
N PHE A 104 1.89 11.16 19.06
CA PHE A 104 0.78 12.01 18.63
C PHE A 104 1.13 12.85 17.41
N GLU A 105 2.27 13.57 17.45
CA GLU A 105 2.74 14.40 16.34
C GLU A 105 2.99 13.59 15.06
N ASN A 106 3.51 12.35 15.18
CA ASN A 106 3.66 11.45 14.03
C ASN A 106 2.32 11.13 13.35
N VAL A 107 1.25 10.91 14.12
CA VAL A 107 -0.11 10.72 13.58
C VAL A 107 -0.65 12.02 12.99
N GLU A 108 -0.37 13.14 13.65
CA GLU A 108 -0.82 14.47 13.24
C GLU A 108 -0.25 14.89 11.89
N VAL A 109 1.00 14.55 11.57
CA VAL A 109 1.60 14.77 10.22
C VAL A 109 0.68 14.22 9.12
N LYS A 110 0.15 13.02 9.28
CA LYS A 110 -0.78 12.44 8.30
C LYS A 110 -2.16 13.07 8.38
N ASN A 111 -2.66 13.35 9.57
CA ASN A 111 -3.99 13.93 9.77
C ASN A 111 -4.07 15.36 9.21
N CYS A 112 -3.04 16.19 9.35
CA CYS A 112 -2.96 17.52 8.75
C CYS A 112 -3.12 17.50 7.22
N LEU A 113 -2.58 16.46 6.56
CA LEU A 113 -2.69 16.31 5.11
C LEU A 113 -4.08 15.86 4.65
N THR A 114 -4.82 15.18 5.51
CA THR A 114 -6.10 14.55 5.14
C THR A 114 -7.32 15.24 5.76
N GLY A 115 -7.16 15.89 6.90
CA GLY A 115 -8.27 16.42 7.70
C GLY A 115 -9.27 15.35 8.13
N PHE A 116 -8.81 14.09 8.26
CA PHE A 116 -9.70 12.94 8.34
C PHE A 116 -10.33 12.78 9.72
N ARG A 117 -9.62 13.17 10.79
CA ARG A 117 -10.08 13.00 12.18
C ARG A 117 -9.79 14.24 13.01
N THR A 118 -10.56 14.44 14.08
CA THR A 118 -10.31 15.45 15.09
C THR A 118 -9.22 14.99 16.05
N ASP A 119 -8.51 15.93 16.70
CA ASP A 119 -7.47 15.60 17.69
C ASP A 119 -8.02 14.80 18.85
N ASN A 120 -9.26 15.10 19.29
CA ASN A 120 -9.91 14.32 20.35
C ASN A 120 -10.08 12.86 19.95
N TRP A 121 -10.50 12.59 18.71
CA TRP A 121 -10.62 11.22 18.22
C TRP A 121 -9.25 10.51 18.19
N ILE A 122 -8.18 11.20 17.81
CA ILE A 122 -6.83 10.64 17.81
C ILE A 122 -6.41 10.32 19.24
N ARG A 123 -6.64 11.23 20.20
CA ARG A 123 -6.33 10.99 21.63
C ARG A 123 -7.10 9.80 22.20
N ASP A 124 -8.38 9.67 21.86
CA ASP A 124 -9.18 8.51 22.27
C ASP A 124 -8.61 7.19 21.73
N CYS A 125 -8.09 7.19 20.50
CA CYS A 125 -7.39 6.02 19.94
C CYS A 125 -6.12 5.68 20.74
N PHE A 126 -5.33 6.68 21.13
CA PHE A 126 -4.14 6.47 21.97
C PHE A 126 -4.50 5.86 23.32
N LEU A 127 -5.56 6.37 23.98
CA LEU A 127 -6.09 5.80 25.21
C LEU A 127 -6.45 4.32 25.05
N GLN A 128 -7.14 3.95 23.97
CA GLN A 128 -7.56 2.58 23.69
C GLN A 128 -6.39 1.60 23.50
N VAL A 129 -5.25 2.08 23.04
CA VAL A 129 -4.04 1.25 22.87
C VAL A 129 -3.04 1.40 24.03
N GLY A 130 -3.43 2.07 25.12
CA GLY A 130 -2.61 2.22 26.33
C GLY A 130 -1.48 3.25 26.20
N LEU A 131 -1.60 4.21 25.31
CA LEU A 131 -0.64 5.30 25.08
C LEU A 131 -1.26 6.67 25.43
N GLY A 132 -2.08 6.72 26.44
CA GLY A 132 -2.87 7.91 26.79
C GLY A 132 -2.22 8.88 27.79
N ASP A 133 -0.98 8.66 28.21
CA ASP A 133 -0.25 9.48 29.18
C ASP A 133 0.75 10.43 28.50
#